data_36f9f9d6449bfa9216295f4948b8a6ff
#
_entry.id   36f9f9d6449bfa9216295f4948b8a6ff
#
_cell.length_a   1.000
_cell.length_b   1.000
_cell.length_c   1.000
_cell.angle_alpha   90.00
_cell.angle_beta   90.00
_cell.angle_gamma   90.00
#
_symmetry.space_group_name_H-M   'P 1'
#
loop_
_entity.id
_entity.type
_entity.pdbx_description
1 polymer ?
#
loop_
_entity_poly.entity_id
_entity_poly.type
_entity_poly.pdbx_seq_one_letter_code
_entity_poly.pdbx_strand_id
1 'polypeptide(L)'
;YIRKVGRQTNDAFGLKEGTAYVESWRPAGDKAQDGSLEQVLTKLPAGTYTVTVAAQNIQQNTPDVVQTGVWVYANENKTEVGLPGEYSVTATTVDGTLEIGFLIKGATGNYVCVDNFRLTHEEPTEETYAVFREEMGKLLAEAEKIDEQLSTPEQKALNEAVATAKAILAQSSWEGIIEAYTALDNAIFNYRFSLASPDKPMDVTSYMTNPGFED
;
A
#
# COMPACT_ATOMS: atom_id res chain seq x y z
N TYR A 1 -4.82 2.08 13.15
CA TYR A 1 -5.97 1.44 13.82
C TYR A 1 -5.54 0.12 14.47
N ILE A 2 -6.00 -0.19 15.68
CA ILE A 2 -5.61 -1.40 16.45
C ILE A 2 -6.88 -2.17 16.82
N ARG A 3 -6.96 -3.44 16.41
CA ARG A 3 -8.07 -4.35 16.76
C ARG A 3 -7.54 -5.60 17.48
N LYS A 4 -8.05 -5.86 18.68
CA LYS A 4 -7.78 -7.09 19.46
C LYS A 4 -6.30 -7.41 19.71
N VAL A 5 -5.45 -6.40 19.64
CA VAL A 5 -4.06 -6.43 20.04
C VAL A 5 -3.83 -5.36 21.09
N GLY A 6 -2.84 -5.52 21.94
CA GLY A 6 -2.60 -4.63 23.07
C GLY A 6 -1.17 -4.10 23.13
N ARG A 7 -1.02 -2.86 23.63
CA ARG A 7 0.27 -2.29 23.96
C ARG A 7 0.84 -2.92 25.23
N GLN A 8 2.09 -3.34 25.18
CA GLN A 8 2.85 -3.87 26.31
C GLN A 8 4.13 -3.10 26.58
N THR A 9 4.61 -3.14 27.83
CA THR A 9 5.82 -2.45 28.28
C THR A 9 6.82 -3.37 28.98
N ASN A 10 6.49 -4.67 29.13
CA ASN A 10 7.41 -5.65 29.70
C ASN A 10 8.56 -5.99 28.72
N ASP A 11 9.50 -6.82 29.15
CA ASP A 11 10.68 -7.22 28.37
C ASP A 11 10.55 -8.62 27.73
N ALA A 12 9.31 -9.13 27.61
CA ALA A 12 9.09 -10.49 27.09
C ALA A 12 9.31 -10.60 25.57
N PHE A 13 9.19 -9.50 24.82
CA PHE A 13 9.55 -9.45 23.40
C PHE A 13 10.99 -8.93 23.25
N GLY A 14 11.93 -9.84 23.00
CA GLY A 14 13.36 -9.52 22.95
C GLY A 14 13.81 -8.64 21.77
N LEU A 15 12.91 -8.40 20.78
CA LEU A 15 13.19 -7.56 19.62
C LEU A 15 12.51 -6.18 19.71
N LYS A 16 11.91 -5.84 20.85
CA LYS A 16 11.29 -4.52 21.02
C LYS A 16 12.33 -3.40 20.96
N GLU A 17 11.94 -2.29 20.41
CA GLU A 17 12.68 -1.03 20.46
C GLU A 17 12.02 -0.06 21.45
N GLY A 18 12.83 0.65 22.24
CA GLY A 18 12.30 1.57 23.25
C GLY A 18 11.57 0.87 24.40
N THR A 19 10.43 1.41 24.81
CA THR A 19 9.74 1.06 26.05
C THR A 19 8.46 0.26 25.88
N ALA A 20 8.00 0.03 24.66
CA ALA A 20 6.71 -0.61 24.40
C ALA A 20 6.71 -1.34 23.06
N TYR A 21 5.84 -2.32 22.93
CA TYR A 21 5.55 -3.06 21.71
C TYR A 21 4.06 -3.43 21.66
N VAL A 22 3.61 -4.04 20.58
CA VAL A 22 2.23 -4.51 20.41
C VAL A 22 2.20 -6.03 20.45
N GLU A 23 1.25 -6.60 21.20
CA GLU A 23 1.08 -8.05 21.30
C GLU A 23 -0.36 -8.52 21.22
N SER A 24 -0.55 -9.78 20.80
CA SER A 24 -1.70 -10.62 21.09
C SER A 24 -1.20 -11.88 21.81
N TRP A 25 -1.56 -12.02 23.10
CA TRP A 25 -1.10 -13.12 23.95
C TRP A 25 -2.27 -13.95 24.47
N ARG A 26 -2.04 -15.26 24.58
CA ARG A 26 -2.90 -16.25 25.24
C ARG A 26 -2.05 -17.23 26.04
N PRO A 27 -2.63 -17.99 26.99
CA PRO A 27 -1.91 -19.06 27.64
C PRO A 27 -1.31 -20.06 26.65
N ALA A 28 -0.18 -20.66 27.00
CA ALA A 28 0.49 -21.65 26.16
C ALA A 28 -0.46 -22.82 25.85
N GLY A 29 -0.54 -23.21 24.57
CA GLY A 29 -1.48 -24.20 24.05
C GLY A 29 -2.75 -23.61 23.44
N ASP A 30 -3.10 -22.36 23.78
CA ASP A 30 -4.14 -21.61 23.07
C ASP A 30 -3.61 -20.97 21.78
N LYS A 31 -4.44 -20.17 21.13
CA LYS A 31 -4.08 -19.42 19.92
C LYS A 31 -4.29 -17.93 20.14
N ALA A 32 -3.41 -17.10 19.58
CA ALA A 32 -3.57 -15.65 19.55
C ALA A 32 -4.90 -15.28 18.88
N GLN A 33 -5.51 -14.19 19.34
CA GLN A 33 -6.77 -13.71 18.77
C GLN A 33 -6.51 -13.00 17.44
N ASP A 34 -7.45 -13.16 16.51
CA ASP A 34 -7.51 -12.39 15.28
C ASP A 34 -7.57 -10.89 15.58
N GLY A 35 -6.81 -10.12 14.81
CA GLY A 35 -6.74 -8.67 14.94
C GLY A 35 -5.79 -8.05 13.94
N SER A 36 -5.78 -6.72 13.87
CA SER A 36 -4.89 -5.98 12.99
C SER A 36 -4.32 -4.73 13.66
N LEU A 37 -3.18 -4.31 13.15
CA LEU A 37 -2.61 -2.99 13.33
C LEU A 37 -2.36 -2.45 11.91
N GLU A 38 -2.95 -1.32 11.57
CA GLU A 38 -2.89 -0.80 10.20
C GLU A 38 -2.76 0.71 10.17
N GLN A 39 -2.14 1.20 9.12
CA GLN A 39 -2.02 2.62 8.82
C GLN A 39 -2.06 2.83 7.31
N VAL A 40 -2.88 3.78 6.86
CA VAL A 40 -2.85 4.28 5.50
C VAL A 40 -1.97 5.53 5.46
N LEU A 41 -0.94 5.47 4.64
CA LEU A 41 -0.05 6.58 4.32
C LEU A 41 -0.51 7.21 3.01
N THR A 42 -0.53 8.52 2.95
CA THR A 42 -0.95 9.27 1.76
C THR A 42 0.08 10.35 1.41
N LYS A 43 0.05 10.82 0.17
CA LYS A 43 0.98 11.84 -0.34
C LYS A 43 2.44 11.39 -0.34
N LEU A 44 2.67 10.09 -0.41
CA LEU A 44 4.00 9.58 -0.66
C LEU A 44 4.40 9.89 -2.11
N PRO A 45 5.69 10.10 -2.40
CA PRO A 45 6.16 10.03 -3.79
C PRO A 45 5.73 8.70 -4.42
N ALA A 46 5.32 8.74 -5.68
CA ALA A 46 5.06 7.52 -6.42
C ALA A 46 6.35 6.69 -6.56
N GLY A 47 6.27 5.38 -6.36
CA GLY A 47 7.44 4.51 -6.35
C GLY A 47 7.28 3.26 -5.51
N THR A 48 8.37 2.56 -5.27
CA THR A 48 8.42 1.32 -4.50
C THR A 48 8.92 1.58 -3.08
N TYR A 49 8.28 0.91 -2.13
CA TYR A 49 8.55 1.03 -0.71
C TYR A 49 8.73 -0.35 -0.07
N THR A 50 9.67 -0.46 0.86
CA THR A 50 9.82 -1.63 1.72
C THR A 50 9.41 -1.28 3.14
N VAL A 51 8.45 -2.03 3.67
CA VAL A 51 8.07 -2.03 5.09
C VAL A 51 8.87 -3.11 5.79
N THR A 52 9.53 -2.76 6.88
CA THR A 52 10.27 -3.70 7.73
C THR A 52 9.75 -3.62 9.16
N VAL A 53 9.61 -4.76 9.83
CA VAL A 53 9.14 -4.86 11.22
C VAL A 53 9.96 -5.89 11.99
N ALA A 54 10.13 -5.68 13.28
CA ALA A 54 10.52 -6.73 14.20
C ALA A 54 9.26 -7.47 14.67
N ALA A 55 9.18 -8.78 14.47
CA ALA A 55 7.96 -9.53 14.80
C ALA A 55 8.24 -10.98 15.21
N GLN A 56 7.24 -11.61 15.81
CA GLN A 56 7.20 -13.05 16.08
C GLN A 56 5.77 -13.57 16.09
N ASN A 57 5.64 -14.86 15.78
CA ASN A 57 4.45 -15.67 16.00
C ASN A 57 4.93 -17.03 16.51
N ILE A 58 4.87 -17.25 17.81
CA ILE A 58 5.39 -18.45 18.46
C ILE A 58 4.33 -19.14 19.34
N GLN A 59 4.52 -20.43 19.55
CA GLN A 59 3.86 -21.18 20.60
C GLN A 59 4.84 -21.33 21.77
N GLN A 60 4.55 -20.72 22.92
CA GLN A 60 5.51 -20.59 24.04
C GLN A 60 6.00 -21.92 24.62
N ASN A 61 5.22 -23.00 24.50
CA ASN A 61 5.64 -24.35 24.92
C ASN A 61 6.43 -25.10 23.85
N THR A 62 6.48 -24.61 22.61
CA THR A 62 7.27 -25.13 21.49
C THR A 62 7.85 -23.97 20.64
N PRO A 63 8.69 -23.11 21.23
CA PRO A 63 9.05 -21.81 20.64
C PRO A 63 9.85 -21.92 19.34
N ASP A 64 10.48 -23.07 19.08
CA ASP A 64 11.27 -23.30 17.86
C ASP A 64 10.43 -23.87 16.69
N VAL A 65 9.14 -24.11 16.91
CA VAL A 65 8.23 -24.60 15.85
C VAL A 65 7.62 -23.41 15.12
N VAL A 66 7.81 -23.36 13.82
CA VAL A 66 7.24 -22.29 12.97
C VAL A 66 5.71 -22.32 13.05
N GLN A 67 5.14 -21.16 13.34
CA GLN A 67 3.71 -20.93 13.38
C GLN A 67 3.26 -20.17 12.13
N THR A 68 1.96 -20.18 11.85
CA THR A 68 1.33 -19.55 10.67
C THR A 68 0.17 -18.64 11.08
N GLY A 69 -0.40 -17.92 10.11
CA GLY A 69 -1.59 -17.10 10.33
C GLY A 69 -1.30 -15.69 10.85
N VAL A 70 -0.09 -15.18 10.63
CA VAL A 70 0.31 -13.81 10.95
C VAL A 70 1.10 -13.23 9.79
N TRP A 71 0.82 -11.99 9.39
CA TRP A 71 1.50 -11.33 8.27
C TRP A 71 1.83 -9.88 8.57
N VAL A 72 2.99 -9.43 8.09
CA VAL A 72 3.22 -8.03 7.75
C VAL A 72 2.76 -7.81 6.31
N TYR A 73 2.15 -6.66 6.02
CA TYR A 73 1.64 -6.38 4.69
C TYR A 73 1.87 -4.93 4.26
N ALA A 74 1.90 -4.75 2.93
CA ALA A 74 1.89 -3.46 2.27
C ALA A 74 1.01 -3.57 1.01
N ASN A 75 -0.11 -2.88 0.97
CA ASN A 75 -1.18 -3.07 0.00
C ASN A 75 -1.57 -4.56 -0.09
N GLU A 76 -1.63 -5.14 -1.27
CA GLU A 76 -1.95 -6.56 -1.50
C GLU A 76 -0.81 -7.53 -1.16
N ASN A 77 0.41 -7.02 -1.02
CA ASN A 77 1.59 -7.83 -0.75
C ASN A 77 1.72 -8.15 0.74
N LYS A 78 2.12 -9.37 1.07
CA LYS A 78 2.30 -9.79 2.45
C LYS A 78 3.40 -10.82 2.63
N THR A 79 4.07 -10.75 3.78
CA THR A 79 5.08 -11.72 4.21
C THR A 79 4.61 -12.37 5.51
N GLU A 80 4.61 -13.70 5.57
CA GLU A 80 4.19 -14.44 6.76
C GLU A 80 5.24 -14.37 7.86
N VAL A 81 4.77 -14.12 9.08
CA VAL A 81 5.59 -14.00 10.29
C VAL A 81 5.58 -15.33 11.06
N GLY A 82 6.75 -15.86 11.32
CA GLY A 82 6.97 -17.09 12.10
C GLY A 82 7.82 -16.84 13.35
N LEU A 83 9.03 -17.42 13.39
CA LEU A 83 9.97 -17.29 14.50
C LEU A 83 10.37 -15.82 14.73
N PRO A 84 10.89 -15.48 15.93
CA PRO A 84 11.36 -14.13 16.20
C PRO A 84 12.39 -13.65 15.16
N GLY A 85 12.15 -12.48 14.55
CA GLY A 85 13.03 -11.95 13.52
C GLY A 85 12.54 -10.62 12.94
N GLU A 86 13.30 -10.14 11.95
CA GLU A 86 12.90 -9.01 11.12
C GLU A 86 12.20 -9.54 9.86
N TYR A 87 11.10 -8.91 9.49
CA TYR A 87 10.29 -9.28 8.34
C TYR A 87 10.06 -8.06 7.47
N SER A 88 10.14 -8.25 6.16
CA SER A 88 9.95 -7.17 5.19
C SER A 88 8.92 -7.55 4.15
N VAL A 89 8.25 -6.53 3.64
CA VAL A 89 7.35 -6.62 2.48
C VAL A 89 7.51 -5.38 1.62
N THR A 90 7.51 -5.56 0.31
CA THR A 90 7.68 -4.48 -0.66
C THR A 90 6.39 -4.28 -1.44
N ALA A 91 6.02 -3.02 -1.66
CA ALA A 91 4.89 -2.64 -2.51
C ALA A 91 5.19 -1.37 -3.31
N THR A 92 4.59 -1.28 -4.49
CA THR A 92 4.65 -0.10 -5.35
C THR A 92 3.34 0.67 -5.23
N THR A 93 3.43 2.00 -5.09
CA THR A 93 2.29 2.90 -5.20
C THR A 93 2.48 3.87 -6.35
N VAL A 94 1.42 4.08 -7.13
CA VAL A 94 1.40 5.02 -8.26
C VAL A 94 0.69 6.33 -7.90
N ASP A 95 -0.27 6.26 -6.96
CA ASP A 95 -1.09 7.40 -6.50
C ASP A 95 -0.57 8.04 -5.20
N GLY A 96 0.53 7.51 -4.65
CA GLY A 96 1.10 7.96 -3.38
C GLY A 96 0.34 7.49 -2.14
N THR A 97 -0.56 6.50 -2.28
CA THR A 97 -1.27 5.87 -1.17
C THR A 97 -0.67 4.49 -0.90
N LEU A 98 -0.35 4.21 0.35
CA LEU A 98 0.21 2.94 0.78
C LEU A 98 -0.44 2.52 2.09
N GLU A 99 -1.16 1.42 2.08
CA GLU A 99 -1.66 0.77 3.29
C GLU A 99 -0.60 -0.20 3.81
N ILE A 100 -0.19 -0.02 5.06
CA ILE A 100 0.77 -0.90 5.73
C ILE A 100 0.18 -1.46 7.01
N GLY A 101 0.59 -2.68 7.38
CA GLY A 101 0.08 -3.20 8.62
C GLY A 101 0.60 -4.57 9.03
N PHE A 102 -0.02 -5.05 10.10
CA PHE A 102 0.23 -6.34 10.70
C PHE A 102 -1.11 -7.04 10.95
N LEU A 103 -1.29 -8.21 10.38
CA LEU A 103 -2.55 -8.95 10.42
C LEU A 103 -2.37 -10.28 11.16
N ILE A 104 -3.22 -10.55 12.12
CA ILE A 104 -3.39 -11.84 12.79
C ILE A 104 -4.73 -12.43 12.35
N LYS A 105 -4.71 -13.55 11.63
CA LYS A 105 -5.92 -14.24 11.20
C LYS A 105 -5.72 -15.75 11.23
N GLY A 106 -6.35 -16.42 12.20
CA GLY A 106 -6.20 -17.86 12.39
C GLY A 106 -4.79 -18.26 12.81
N ALA A 107 -4.11 -17.43 13.62
CA ALA A 107 -2.77 -17.72 14.12
C ALA A 107 -2.71 -19.08 14.81
N THR A 108 -1.64 -19.85 14.55
CA THR A 108 -1.39 -21.11 15.27
C THR A 108 -0.56 -20.91 16.52
N GLY A 109 0.18 -19.80 16.64
CA GLY A 109 0.89 -19.40 17.84
C GLY A 109 -0.01 -18.79 18.91
N ASN A 110 0.46 -18.78 20.16
CA ASN A 110 -0.23 -18.14 21.27
C ASN A 110 0.37 -16.80 21.68
N TYR A 111 1.56 -16.46 21.16
CA TYR A 111 2.29 -15.25 21.49
C TYR A 111 2.79 -14.57 20.22
N VAL A 112 2.05 -13.57 19.80
CA VAL A 112 2.30 -12.78 18.61
C VAL A 112 2.71 -11.37 19.02
N CYS A 113 3.85 -10.89 18.54
CA CYS A 113 4.36 -9.55 18.82
C CYS A 113 4.81 -8.86 17.55
N VAL A 114 4.71 -7.53 17.55
CA VAL A 114 5.27 -6.66 16.52
C VAL A 114 5.73 -5.34 17.12
N ASP A 115 6.81 -4.82 16.56
CA ASP A 115 7.36 -3.51 16.87
C ASP A 115 8.24 -2.99 15.73
N ASN A 116 8.75 -1.78 15.87
CA ASN A 116 9.78 -1.20 15.02
C ASN A 116 9.39 -1.18 13.53
N PHE A 117 8.22 -0.64 13.21
CA PHE A 117 7.84 -0.39 11.83
C PHE A 117 8.76 0.65 11.20
N ARG A 118 9.38 0.28 10.10
CA ARG A 118 10.22 1.15 9.27
C ARG A 118 9.71 1.13 7.85
N LEU A 119 9.75 2.28 7.18
CA LEU A 119 9.42 2.41 5.77
C LEU A 119 10.60 3.04 5.05
N THR A 120 11.06 2.38 4.00
CA THR A 120 12.10 2.89 3.10
C THR A 120 11.55 3.05 1.69
N HIS A 121 11.93 4.13 1.01
CA HIS A 121 11.68 4.33 -0.41
C HIS A 121 12.83 3.70 -1.17
N GLU A 122 12.52 2.79 -2.07
CA GLU A 122 13.51 2.07 -2.86
C GLU A 122 13.82 2.79 -4.17
N GLU A 123 15.05 2.64 -4.64
CA GLU A 123 15.38 3.05 -6.01
C GLU A 123 14.53 2.23 -7.00
N PRO A 124 13.98 2.85 -8.05
CA PRO A 124 13.13 2.17 -9.02
C PRO A 124 13.87 1.00 -9.70
N THR A 125 13.18 -0.13 -9.79
CA THR A 125 13.63 -1.35 -10.48
C THR A 125 12.84 -1.56 -11.77
N GLU A 126 13.22 -2.54 -12.57
CA GLU A 126 12.42 -2.96 -13.74
C GLU A 126 10.99 -3.34 -13.36
N GLU A 127 10.80 -3.95 -12.18
CA GLU A 127 9.47 -4.29 -11.67
C GLU A 127 8.66 -3.05 -11.32
N THR A 128 9.28 -2.04 -10.70
CA THR A 128 8.65 -0.73 -10.44
C THR A 128 8.15 -0.13 -11.75
N TYR A 129 9.01 -0.08 -12.76
CA TYR A 129 8.65 0.50 -14.07
C TYR A 129 7.59 -0.32 -14.81
N ALA A 130 7.59 -1.66 -14.65
CA ALA A 130 6.56 -2.52 -15.24
C ALA A 130 5.17 -2.18 -14.69
N VAL A 131 5.04 -1.94 -13.38
CA VAL A 131 3.79 -1.48 -12.75
C VAL A 131 3.34 -0.15 -13.37
N PHE A 132 4.23 0.83 -13.47
CA PHE A 132 3.87 2.14 -14.08
C PHE A 132 3.49 2.01 -15.55
N ARG A 133 4.10 1.12 -16.32
CA ARG A 133 3.70 0.86 -17.71
C ARG A 133 2.30 0.28 -17.81
N GLU A 134 1.97 -0.68 -16.96
CA GLU A 134 0.65 -1.28 -16.93
C GLU A 134 -0.41 -0.24 -16.56
N GLU A 135 -0.20 0.49 -15.47
CA GLU A 135 -1.14 1.51 -15.01
C GLU A 135 -1.29 2.66 -16.03
N MET A 136 -0.20 3.11 -16.65
CA MET A 136 -0.27 4.12 -17.71
C MET A 136 -1.04 3.61 -18.93
N GLY A 137 -0.94 2.32 -19.26
CA GLY A 137 -1.77 1.69 -20.29
C GLY A 137 -3.26 1.74 -19.97
N LYS A 138 -3.63 1.52 -18.70
CA LYS A 138 -5.02 1.64 -18.22
C LYS A 138 -5.52 3.08 -18.31
N LEU A 139 -4.73 4.07 -17.88
CA LEU A 139 -5.07 5.49 -17.99
C LEU A 139 -5.23 5.94 -19.45
N LEU A 140 -4.37 5.49 -20.36
CA LEU A 140 -4.52 5.78 -21.79
C LEU A 140 -5.81 5.23 -22.34
N ALA A 141 -6.16 3.97 -22.00
CA ALA A 141 -7.43 3.37 -22.43
C ALA A 141 -8.65 4.10 -21.84
N GLU A 142 -8.51 4.72 -20.69
CA GLU A 142 -9.51 5.59 -20.08
C GLU A 142 -9.61 6.94 -20.77
N ALA A 143 -8.48 7.57 -21.07
CA ALA A 143 -8.44 8.83 -21.80
C ALA A 143 -9.02 8.72 -23.21
N GLU A 144 -8.82 7.59 -23.90
CA GLU A 144 -9.34 7.32 -25.23
C GLU A 144 -10.90 7.17 -25.28
N LYS A 145 -11.53 6.93 -24.14
CA LYS A 145 -13.01 6.89 -24.03
C LYS A 145 -13.64 8.28 -23.86
N ILE A 146 -12.82 9.32 -23.72
CA ILE A 146 -13.28 10.69 -23.59
C ILE A 146 -13.64 11.22 -24.98
N ASP A 147 -14.93 11.23 -25.29
CA ASP A 147 -15.48 11.59 -26.61
C ASP A 147 -15.67 13.11 -26.81
N GLU A 148 -15.69 13.88 -25.72
CA GLU A 148 -15.94 15.32 -25.79
C GLU A 148 -14.67 16.07 -26.22
N GLN A 149 -14.74 16.71 -27.41
CA GLN A 149 -13.65 17.54 -27.94
C GLN A 149 -13.95 19.01 -27.67
N LEU A 150 -13.49 19.52 -26.56
CA LEU A 150 -13.63 20.93 -26.18
C LEU A 150 -12.35 21.69 -26.54
N SER A 151 -12.49 22.95 -26.94
CA SER A 151 -11.33 23.85 -27.18
C SER A 151 -10.89 24.55 -25.89
N THR A 152 -10.78 23.78 -24.79
CA THR A 152 -10.40 24.30 -23.46
C THR A 152 -8.92 24.04 -23.18
N PRO A 153 -8.30 24.81 -22.26
CA PRO A 153 -6.94 24.55 -21.80
C PRO A 153 -6.77 23.13 -21.24
N GLU A 154 -7.78 22.60 -20.54
CA GLU A 154 -7.77 21.26 -19.94
C GLU A 154 -7.78 20.18 -21.01
N GLN A 155 -8.56 20.36 -22.10
CA GLN A 155 -8.53 19.42 -23.23
C GLN A 155 -7.16 19.43 -23.92
N LYS A 156 -6.56 20.61 -24.08
CA LYS A 156 -5.22 20.71 -24.67
C LYS A 156 -4.19 20.00 -23.79
N ALA A 157 -4.22 20.23 -22.47
CA ALA A 157 -3.32 19.57 -21.51
C ALA A 157 -3.51 18.04 -21.52
N LEU A 158 -4.76 17.55 -21.61
CA LEU A 158 -5.03 16.12 -21.74
C LEU A 158 -4.44 15.53 -23.02
N ASN A 159 -4.62 16.18 -24.15
CA ASN A 159 -4.08 15.72 -25.43
C ASN A 159 -2.52 15.68 -25.42
N GLU A 160 -1.88 16.67 -24.81
CA GLU A 160 -0.41 16.71 -24.63
C GLU A 160 0.07 15.58 -23.72
N ALA A 161 -0.62 15.33 -22.59
CA ALA A 161 -0.29 14.25 -21.68
C ALA A 161 -0.47 12.87 -22.34
N VAL A 162 -1.55 12.65 -23.08
CA VAL A 162 -1.80 11.42 -23.87
C VAL A 162 -0.68 11.20 -24.90
N ALA A 163 -0.28 12.24 -25.63
CA ALA A 163 0.78 12.13 -26.61
C ALA A 163 2.13 11.78 -25.96
N THR A 164 2.45 12.40 -24.83
CA THR A 164 3.65 12.12 -24.05
C THR A 164 3.66 10.68 -23.53
N ALA A 165 2.55 10.23 -22.92
CA ALA A 165 2.44 8.88 -22.39
C ALA A 165 2.60 7.82 -23.50
N LYS A 166 1.99 8.02 -24.67
CA LYS A 166 2.17 7.13 -25.83
C LYS A 166 3.63 7.09 -26.30
N ALA A 167 4.30 8.24 -26.35
CA ALA A 167 5.70 8.32 -26.75
C ALA A 167 6.61 7.58 -25.76
N ILE A 168 6.39 7.73 -24.46
CA ILE A 168 7.14 7.02 -23.40
C ILE A 168 6.91 5.51 -23.48
N LEU A 169 5.65 5.07 -23.64
CA LEU A 169 5.36 3.63 -23.77
C LEU A 169 5.97 2.99 -25.01
N ALA A 170 6.18 3.75 -26.09
CA ALA A 170 6.82 3.27 -27.31
C ALA A 170 8.33 3.12 -27.17
N GLN A 171 8.95 3.70 -26.13
CA GLN A 171 10.39 3.60 -25.88
C GLN A 171 10.72 2.37 -25.05
N SER A 172 11.95 1.86 -25.19
CA SER A 172 12.50 0.83 -24.31
C SER A 172 13.11 1.41 -23.01
N SER A 173 13.24 2.74 -22.95
CA SER A 173 13.76 3.47 -21.78
C SER A 173 12.68 3.59 -20.69
N TRP A 174 13.15 3.66 -19.45
CA TRP A 174 12.31 3.92 -18.26
C TRP A 174 12.24 5.41 -17.91
N GLU A 175 13.08 6.22 -18.56
CA GLU A 175 13.21 7.65 -18.25
C GLU A 175 11.88 8.38 -18.45
N GLY A 176 11.45 9.10 -17.43
CA GLY A 176 10.25 9.92 -17.44
C GLY A 176 8.91 9.19 -17.33
N ILE A 177 8.90 7.86 -17.08
CA ILE A 177 7.64 7.10 -17.04
C ILE A 177 6.77 7.48 -15.83
N ILE A 178 7.37 7.71 -14.66
CA ILE A 178 6.67 8.09 -13.44
C ILE A 178 6.06 9.48 -13.59
N GLU A 179 6.83 10.41 -14.15
CA GLU A 179 6.38 11.77 -14.43
C GLU A 179 5.26 11.80 -15.48
N ALA A 180 5.41 10.99 -16.54
CA ALA A 180 4.38 10.88 -17.59
C ALA A 180 3.08 10.27 -17.08
N TYR A 181 3.16 9.23 -16.22
CA TYR A 181 2.02 8.65 -15.53
C TYR A 181 1.29 9.71 -14.70
N THR A 182 2.01 10.39 -13.81
CA THR A 182 1.46 11.43 -12.93
C THR A 182 0.84 12.58 -13.73
N ALA A 183 1.49 12.99 -14.83
CA ALA A 183 0.96 14.05 -15.69
C ALA A 183 -0.34 13.63 -16.40
N LEU A 184 -0.44 12.38 -16.87
CA LEU A 184 -1.63 11.85 -17.53
C LEU A 184 -2.80 11.72 -16.56
N ASP A 185 -2.56 11.18 -15.36
CA ASP A 185 -3.58 11.04 -14.33
C ASP A 185 -4.16 12.41 -13.92
N ASN A 186 -3.28 13.36 -13.62
CA ASN A 186 -3.69 14.73 -13.32
C ASN A 186 -4.46 15.40 -14.47
N ALA A 187 -4.06 15.16 -15.70
CA ALA A 187 -4.73 15.75 -16.87
C ALA A 187 -6.15 15.18 -17.07
N ILE A 188 -6.33 13.87 -16.87
CA ILE A 188 -7.65 13.21 -16.90
C ILE A 188 -8.54 13.77 -15.79
N PHE A 189 -8.00 13.87 -14.57
CA PHE A 189 -8.74 14.44 -13.43
C PHE A 189 -9.18 15.88 -13.71
N ASN A 190 -8.26 16.76 -14.10
CA ASN A 190 -8.53 18.17 -14.34
C ASN A 190 -9.54 18.37 -15.48
N TYR A 191 -9.42 17.59 -16.54
CA TYR A 191 -10.38 17.61 -17.65
C TYR A 191 -11.79 17.23 -17.16
N ARG A 192 -11.94 16.11 -16.47
CA ARG A 192 -13.24 15.69 -15.90
C ARG A 192 -13.80 16.69 -14.92
N PHE A 193 -12.94 17.25 -14.07
CA PHE A 193 -13.34 18.28 -13.12
C PHE A 193 -13.85 19.54 -13.83
N SER A 194 -13.24 19.93 -14.94
CA SER A 194 -13.69 21.08 -15.75
C SER A 194 -15.07 20.90 -16.36
N LEU A 195 -15.52 19.66 -16.54
CA LEU A 195 -16.87 19.31 -17.05
C LEU A 195 -17.92 19.23 -15.95
N ALA A 196 -17.51 19.23 -14.69
CA ALA A 196 -18.43 19.11 -13.57
C ALA A 196 -19.34 20.34 -13.46
N SER A 197 -20.61 20.10 -13.19
CA SER A 197 -21.64 21.13 -12.99
C SER A 197 -22.67 20.65 -11.97
N PRO A 198 -23.54 21.54 -11.43
CA PRO A 198 -24.61 21.10 -10.55
C PRO A 198 -25.52 20.02 -11.14
N ASP A 199 -25.73 20.04 -12.47
CA ASP A 199 -26.58 19.07 -13.18
C ASP A 199 -25.80 17.81 -13.61
N LYS A 200 -24.48 17.88 -13.64
CA LYS A 200 -23.55 16.78 -13.99
C LYS A 200 -22.37 16.76 -13.02
N PRO A 201 -22.58 16.36 -11.77
CA PRO A 201 -21.49 16.31 -10.79
C PRO A 201 -20.45 15.25 -11.16
N MET A 202 -19.19 15.53 -10.87
CA MET A 202 -18.12 14.52 -10.99
C MET A 202 -18.20 13.57 -9.79
N ASP A 203 -18.20 12.28 -10.05
CA ASP A 203 -18.01 11.27 -9.01
C ASP A 203 -16.53 11.21 -8.61
N VAL A 204 -16.25 11.54 -7.36
CA VAL A 204 -14.92 11.53 -6.77
C VAL A 204 -14.77 10.43 -5.70
N THR A 205 -15.67 9.47 -5.67
CA THR A 205 -15.68 8.38 -4.68
C THR A 205 -14.36 7.57 -4.70
N SER A 206 -13.77 7.38 -5.87
CA SER A 206 -12.48 6.68 -6.01
C SER A 206 -11.29 7.37 -5.32
N TYR A 207 -11.44 8.66 -4.98
CA TYR A 207 -10.43 9.41 -4.22
C TYR A 207 -10.69 9.39 -2.70
N MET A 208 -11.75 8.72 -2.25
CA MET A 208 -12.05 8.57 -0.83
C MET A 208 -11.40 7.27 -0.31
N THR A 209 -10.69 7.40 0.80
CA THR A 209 -10.24 6.23 1.56
C THR A 209 -11.43 5.62 2.28
N ASN A 210 -11.71 4.34 2.08
CA ASN A 210 -12.85 3.62 2.67
C ASN A 210 -14.22 4.32 2.43
N PRO A 211 -14.67 4.48 1.18
CA PRO A 211 -15.90 5.21 0.84
C PRO A 211 -17.17 4.54 1.37
N GLY A 212 -17.15 3.24 1.64
CA GLY A 212 -18.26 2.49 2.21
C GLY A 212 -18.37 2.59 3.73
N PHE A 213 -17.36 3.16 4.41
CA PHE A 213 -17.24 3.14 5.88
C PHE A 213 -17.30 1.72 6.45
N GLU A 214 -16.94 0.74 5.65
CA GLU A 214 -16.85 -0.67 6.04
C GLU A 214 -15.62 -0.87 6.93
N ASP A 215 -15.84 -1.24 8.19
CA ASP A 215 -14.77 -1.51 9.19
C ASP A 215 -14.38 -3.00 9.22
#